data_77298fbfb36f54eb1f50b51fa810322f
#
_entry.id   77298fbfb36f54eb1f50b51fa810322f
#
_cell.length_a   1.000
_cell.length_b   1.000
_cell.length_c   1.000
_cell.angle_alpha   90.00
_cell.angle_beta   90.00
_cell.angle_gamma   90.00
#
_symmetry.space_group_name_H-M   'P 1'
#
loop_
_entity.id
_entity.type
_entity.pdbx_description
1 polymer ?
#
loop_
_entity_poly.entity_id
_entity_poly.type
_entity_poly.pdbx_seq_one_letter_code
_entity_poly.pdbx_strand_id
1 'polypeptide(L)'
;SGATADSAKKTAEEYWTVGPYASYGYYMPYKDQYEPYGVSFESFEYCTTLYNTKYTAVFEKLYGEGGSKEVKDDEFISYFTENYTDYKYIKANLYESTTDESNNSKDAALSDEDAKKITDEFDGYAKELNNGTSFDDVVNKYKTANSLTDDPSTSAVENLKSSSLGDELKTALGEMKANEAKTVKVGTGNTAVYYLIYKGDINSDIDSYVYDSTQRNKLLADMKKDEFAKYVDDLAQKTDCEKNQSVLDQYKPELYFVKPESSSASSSSSSTSSSSSSSSN
;
A
#
# COMPACT_ATOMS: atom_id res chain seq x y z
N SER A 1 11.98 -2.79 23.20
CA SER A 1 11.02 -1.74 22.84
C SER A 1 10.78 -0.82 24.03
N GLY A 2 10.80 0.49 23.79
CA GLY A 2 10.58 1.50 24.83
C GLY A 2 9.12 1.97 24.93
N ALA A 3 8.15 1.14 24.51
CA ALA A 3 6.73 1.49 24.55
C ALA A 3 6.22 1.46 26.01
N THR A 4 6.12 2.63 26.63
CA THR A 4 5.63 2.83 27.99
C THR A 4 4.36 3.68 28.00
N ALA A 5 3.63 3.68 29.13
CA ALA A 5 2.47 4.58 29.29
C ALA A 5 2.87 6.06 29.11
N ASP A 6 4.06 6.44 29.57
CA ASP A 6 4.56 7.81 29.43
C ASP A 6 4.87 8.15 27.96
N SER A 7 5.43 7.21 27.19
CA SER A 7 5.64 7.42 25.76
C SER A 7 4.33 7.51 24.99
N ALA A 8 3.32 6.72 25.35
CA ALA A 8 1.98 6.80 24.78
C ALA A 8 1.33 8.15 25.03
N LYS A 9 1.44 8.66 26.27
CA LYS A 9 0.91 9.97 26.64
C LYS A 9 1.58 11.09 25.86
N LYS A 10 2.91 11.07 25.76
CA LYS A 10 3.66 12.08 25.00
C LYS A 10 3.25 12.09 23.52
N THR A 11 3.08 10.92 22.92
CA THR A 11 2.60 10.79 21.54
C THR A 11 1.16 11.31 21.40
N ALA A 12 0.30 11.01 22.38
CA ALA A 12 -1.07 11.54 22.40
C ALA A 12 -1.08 13.07 22.47
N GLU A 13 -0.26 13.67 23.35
CA GLU A 13 -0.12 15.13 23.49
C GLU A 13 0.33 15.77 22.16
N GLU A 14 1.31 15.19 21.49
CA GLU A 14 1.78 15.66 20.19
C GLU A 14 0.67 15.58 19.12
N TYR A 15 0.01 14.44 18.98
CA TYR A 15 -1.07 14.25 18.00
C TYR A 15 -2.27 15.15 18.29
N TRP A 16 -2.58 15.35 19.57
CA TRP A 16 -3.68 16.19 20.00
C TRP A 16 -3.45 17.67 19.71
N THR A 17 -2.22 18.16 19.92
CA THR A 17 -1.89 19.59 19.84
C THR A 17 -1.30 20.03 18.51
N VAL A 18 -0.62 19.16 17.80
CA VAL A 18 0.14 19.48 16.59
C VAL A 18 -0.32 18.65 15.39
N GLY A 19 -0.66 17.38 15.62
CA GLY A 19 -1.10 16.42 14.61
C GLY A 19 -0.02 15.41 14.20
N PRO A 20 -0.43 14.25 13.67
CA PRO A 20 0.47 13.13 13.37
C PRO A 20 1.44 13.39 12.20
N TYR A 21 1.17 14.40 11.39
CA TYR A 21 1.95 14.71 10.18
C TYR A 21 2.77 16.00 10.31
N ALA A 22 2.94 16.52 11.53
CA ALA A 22 3.66 17.76 11.78
C ALA A 22 5.13 17.73 11.31
N SER A 23 5.79 16.58 11.42
CA SER A 23 7.15 16.36 10.89
C SER A 23 7.28 16.52 9.38
N TYR A 24 6.18 16.40 8.65
CA TYR A 24 6.09 16.61 7.21
C TYR A 24 5.58 18.02 6.84
N GLY A 25 5.44 18.91 7.84
CA GLY A 25 4.93 20.27 7.64
C GLY A 25 3.41 20.40 7.59
N TYR A 26 2.67 19.31 7.84
CA TYR A 26 1.19 19.31 7.88
C TYR A 26 0.70 19.37 9.33
N TYR A 27 0.18 20.52 9.72
CA TYR A 27 -0.35 20.77 11.07
C TYR A 27 -1.86 20.53 11.08
N MET A 28 -2.27 19.38 11.58
CA MET A 28 -3.67 18.96 11.69
C MET A 28 -3.93 18.39 13.10
N PRO A 29 -4.05 19.26 14.13
CA PRO A 29 -4.28 18.81 15.50
C PRO A 29 -5.58 18.00 15.60
N TYR A 30 -5.53 16.88 16.26
CA TYR A 30 -6.75 16.10 16.52
C TYR A 30 -7.71 16.80 17.47
N LYS A 31 -7.22 17.70 18.31
CA LYS A 31 -8.04 18.58 19.13
C LYS A 31 -9.11 19.30 18.29
N ASP A 32 -8.70 19.92 17.18
CA ASP A 32 -9.61 20.70 16.34
C ASP A 32 -10.66 19.83 15.65
N GLN A 33 -10.38 18.54 15.48
CA GLN A 33 -11.27 17.57 14.84
C GLN A 33 -12.24 16.91 15.82
N TYR A 34 -11.82 16.63 17.06
CA TYR A 34 -12.57 15.80 18.00
C TYR A 34 -13.18 16.56 19.18
N GLU A 35 -12.55 17.62 19.67
CA GLU A 35 -13.08 18.42 20.79
C GLU A 35 -14.48 19.00 20.50
N PRO A 36 -14.80 19.48 19.27
CA PRO A 36 -16.15 19.94 18.94
C PRO A 36 -17.25 18.87 19.10
N TYR A 37 -16.86 17.60 19.06
CA TYR A 37 -17.77 16.45 19.26
C TYR A 37 -17.75 15.92 20.70
N GLY A 38 -17.13 16.64 21.65
CA GLY A 38 -17.09 16.28 23.06
C GLY A 38 -16.06 15.20 23.43
N VAL A 39 -15.11 14.88 22.53
CA VAL A 39 -14.01 13.97 22.86
C VAL A 39 -12.94 14.75 23.63
N SER A 40 -12.65 14.32 24.89
CA SER A 40 -11.57 14.90 25.66
C SER A 40 -10.21 14.32 25.28
N PHE A 41 -9.12 15.01 25.66
CA PHE A 41 -7.77 14.50 25.50
C PHE A 41 -7.57 13.12 26.18
N GLU A 42 -8.09 12.96 27.39
CA GLU A 42 -7.98 11.68 28.12
C GLU A 42 -8.68 10.54 27.42
N SER A 43 -9.86 10.81 26.82
CA SER A 43 -10.59 9.82 26.01
C SER A 43 -9.79 9.45 24.76
N PHE A 44 -9.21 10.45 24.10
CA PHE A 44 -8.35 10.23 22.93
C PHE A 44 -7.10 9.41 23.28
N GLU A 45 -6.38 9.79 24.32
CA GLU A 45 -5.20 9.06 24.81
C GLU A 45 -5.55 7.61 25.12
N TYR A 46 -6.62 7.37 25.88
CA TYR A 46 -7.04 6.04 26.32
C TYR A 46 -7.44 5.14 25.15
N CYS A 47 -8.26 5.66 24.24
CA CYS A 47 -8.82 4.86 23.14
C CYS A 47 -7.88 4.69 21.96
N THR A 48 -6.83 5.50 21.83
CA THR A 48 -5.90 5.48 20.69
C THR A 48 -4.49 5.08 21.08
N THR A 49 -3.71 6.02 21.61
CA THR A 49 -2.28 5.82 21.83
C THR A 49 -1.98 4.81 22.93
N LEU A 50 -2.69 4.87 24.07
CA LEU A 50 -2.50 3.92 25.15
C LEU A 50 -2.95 2.51 24.77
N TYR A 51 -4.07 2.40 24.06
CA TYR A 51 -4.53 1.11 23.53
C TYR A 51 -3.49 0.49 22.59
N ASN A 52 -3.04 1.25 21.58
CA ASN A 52 -2.04 0.77 20.63
C ASN A 52 -0.72 0.39 21.30
N THR A 53 -0.29 1.18 22.29
CA THR A 53 0.93 0.88 23.07
C THR A 53 0.80 -0.43 23.84
N LYS A 54 -0.34 -0.66 24.51
CA LYS A 54 -0.60 -1.93 25.21
C LYS A 54 -0.68 -3.11 24.24
N TYR A 55 -1.37 -2.92 23.13
CA TYR A 55 -1.50 -3.94 22.08
C TYR A 55 -0.11 -4.38 21.57
N THR A 56 0.75 -3.44 21.21
CA THR A 56 2.12 -3.71 20.79
C THR A 56 2.96 -4.37 21.89
N ALA A 57 2.88 -3.88 23.12
CA ALA A 57 3.63 -4.45 24.25
C ALA A 57 3.24 -5.91 24.55
N VAL A 58 1.95 -6.25 24.44
CA VAL A 58 1.49 -7.63 24.60
C VAL A 58 1.97 -8.51 23.44
N PHE A 59 1.90 -8.00 22.20
CA PHE A 59 2.42 -8.69 21.03
C PHE A 59 3.90 -9.05 21.19
N GLU A 60 4.73 -8.06 21.53
CA GLU A 60 6.17 -8.26 21.76
C GLU A 60 6.48 -9.22 22.91
N LYS A 61 5.71 -9.14 24.00
CA LYS A 61 5.85 -10.06 25.14
C LYS A 61 5.49 -11.50 24.80
N LEU A 62 4.62 -11.71 23.83
CA LEU A 62 4.26 -13.04 23.36
C LEU A 62 5.27 -13.58 22.34
N TYR A 63 5.56 -12.82 21.30
CA TYR A 63 6.26 -13.31 20.12
C TYR A 63 7.68 -12.78 19.94
N GLY A 64 8.05 -11.69 20.63
CA GLY A 64 9.39 -11.11 20.61
C GLY A 64 10.41 -11.95 21.37
N GLU A 65 11.65 -11.50 21.37
CA GLU A 65 12.77 -12.17 22.04
C GLU A 65 12.49 -12.39 23.54
N GLY A 66 12.65 -13.62 24.01
CA GLY A 66 12.32 -14.04 25.37
C GLY A 66 10.82 -14.16 25.65
N GLY A 67 9.97 -14.01 24.67
CA GLY A 67 8.51 -14.14 24.76
C GLY A 67 8.06 -15.58 24.95
N SER A 68 6.82 -15.77 25.49
CA SER A 68 6.28 -17.10 25.74
C SER A 68 6.00 -17.92 24.48
N LYS A 69 5.89 -17.25 23.33
CA LYS A 69 5.71 -17.83 22.00
C LYS A 69 6.75 -17.23 21.03
N GLU A 70 7.96 -17.05 21.51
CA GLU A 70 9.04 -16.47 20.74
C GLU A 70 9.23 -17.18 19.40
N VAL A 71 9.29 -16.41 18.31
CA VAL A 71 9.59 -16.91 16.97
C VAL A 71 11.11 -17.05 16.80
N LYS A 72 11.58 -18.22 16.41
CA LYS A 72 12.99 -18.53 16.25
C LYS A 72 13.48 -18.19 14.84
N ASP A 73 14.81 -18.08 14.67
CA ASP A 73 15.43 -17.70 13.41
C ASP A 73 15.08 -18.61 12.24
N ASP A 74 15.00 -19.91 12.49
CA ASP A 74 14.63 -20.90 11.48
C ASP A 74 13.17 -20.71 11.00
N GLU A 75 12.26 -20.34 11.89
CA GLU A 75 10.87 -20.00 11.52
C GLU A 75 10.83 -18.70 10.70
N PHE A 76 11.62 -17.68 11.06
CA PHE A 76 11.73 -16.45 10.26
C PHE A 76 12.28 -16.73 8.87
N ILE A 77 13.36 -17.52 8.76
CA ILE A 77 13.98 -17.88 7.48
C ILE A 77 12.97 -18.64 6.62
N SER A 78 12.29 -19.65 7.16
CA SER A 78 11.29 -20.42 6.43
C SER A 78 10.15 -19.51 5.94
N TYR A 79 9.60 -18.69 6.83
CA TYR A 79 8.51 -17.78 6.47
C TYR A 79 8.93 -16.79 5.38
N PHE A 80 10.11 -16.18 5.53
CA PHE A 80 10.65 -15.21 4.58
C PHE A 80 10.85 -15.84 3.20
N THR A 81 11.55 -16.97 3.13
CA THR A 81 11.85 -17.64 1.86
C THR A 81 10.63 -18.23 1.16
N GLU A 82 9.58 -18.60 1.91
CA GLU A 82 8.34 -19.17 1.38
C GLU A 82 7.32 -18.11 0.91
N ASN A 83 7.33 -16.92 1.54
CA ASN A 83 6.27 -15.93 1.31
C ASN A 83 6.75 -14.64 0.63
N TYR A 84 8.06 -14.34 0.67
CA TYR A 84 8.61 -13.14 0.06
C TYR A 84 9.30 -13.45 -1.26
N THR A 85 9.37 -12.45 -2.11
CA THR A 85 10.00 -12.54 -3.43
C THR A 85 10.86 -11.31 -3.64
N ASP A 86 12.15 -11.52 -3.95
CA ASP A 86 13.02 -10.49 -4.51
C ASP A 86 12.76 -10.40 -6.01
N TYR A 87 12.48 -9.19 -6.48
CA TYR A 87 12.30 -8.94 -7.90
C TYR A 87 12.74 -7.53 -8.31
N LYS A 88 13.11 -7.43 -9.57
CA LYS A 88 13.41 -6.17 -10.25
C LYS A 88 12.65 -6.13 -11.57
N TYR A 89 12.32 -4.94 -12.04
CA TYR A 89 11.76 -4.78 -13.38
C TYR A 89 12.10 -3.44 -14.00
N ILE A 90 12.07 -3.40 -15.34
CA ILE A 90 11.86 -2.22 -16.15
C ILE A 90 10.58 -2.38 -16.93
N LYS A 91 9.97 -1.28 -17.37
CA LYS A 91 8.73 -1.30 -18.14
C LYS A 91 8.74 -0.29 -19.25
N ALA A 92 7.99 -0.57 -20.31
CA ALA A 92 7.72 0.36 -21.39
C ALA A 92 6.22 0.35 -21.72
N ASN A 93 5.66 1.53 -21.99
CA ASN A 93 4.29 1.65 -22.44
C ASN A 93 4.19 1.21 -23.92
N LEU A 94 3.16 0.43 -24.24
CA LEU A 94 2.80 0.11 -25.62
C LEU A 94 1.71 1.07 -26.14
N TYR A 95 1.69 2.27 -25.60
CA TYR A 95 0.82 3.36 -25.99
C TYR A 95 1.58 4.69 -25.88
N GLU A 96 1.12 5.69 -26.59
CA GLU A 96 1.58 7.06 -26.49
C GLU A 96 0.48 7.95 -25.92
N SER A 97 0.88 8.89 -25.05
CA SER A 97 -0.03 9.91 -24.52
C SER A 97 0.06 11.15 -25.38
N THR A 98 -1.04 11.53 -26.02
CA THR A 98 -1.18 12.76 -26.79
C THR A 98 -2.12 13.72 -26.05
N THR A 99 -1.98 15.01 -26.30
CA THR A 99 -2.87 16.03 -25.76
C THR A 99 -3.74 16.55 -26.90
N ASP A 100 -5.06 16.55 -26.72
CA ASP A 100 -5.98 17.12 -27.68
C ASP A 100 -5.95 18.66 -27.67
N GLU A 101 -6.64 19.31 -28.63
CA GLU A 101 -6.73 20.78 -28.74
C GLU A 101 -7.36 21.45 -27.50
N SER A 102 -8.02 20.67 -26.64
CA SER A 102 -8.62 21.14 -25.38
C SER A 102 -7.76 20.84 -24.15
N ASN A 103 -6.48 20.47 -24.34
CA ASN A 103 -5.54 20.06 -23.30
C ASN A 103 -5.96 18.81 -22.49
N ASN A 104 -6.84 17.95 -23.05
CA ASN A 104 -7.13 16.67 -22.42
C ASN A 104 -6.11 15.62 -22.88
N SER A 105 -5.57 14.86 -21.95
CA SER A 105 -4.70 13.73 -22.25
C SER A 105 -5.52 12.59 -22.89
N LYS A 106 -5.02 12.07 -24.00
CA LYS A 106 -5.60 10.93 -24.71
C LYS A 106 -4.50 9.92 -25.01
N ASP A 107 -4.69 8.71 -24.51
CA ASP A 107 -3.77 7.60 -24.78
C ASP A 107 -4.21 6.84 -26.02
N ALA A 108 -3.28 6.54 -26.90
CA ALA A 108 -3.48 5.76 -28.11
C ALA A 108 -2.48 4.60 -28.16
N ALA A 109 -2.95 3.40 -28.50
CA ALA A 109 -2.04 2.26 -28.69
C ALA A 109 -1.01 2.57 -29.78
N LEU A 110 0.23 2.15 -29.56
CA LEU A 110 1.28 2.21 -30.59
C LEU A 110 0.89 1.39 -31.83
N SER A 111 1.51 1.72 -32.94
CA SER A 111 1.44 0.84 -34.11
C SER A 111 1.98 -0.55 -33.79
N ASP A 112 1.52 -1.59 -34.49
CA ASP A 112 2.01 -2.96 -34.33
C ASP A 112 3.53 -3.04 -34.56
N GLU A 113 4.07 -2.22 -35.48
CA GLU A 113 5.50 -2.16 -35.75
C GLU A 113 6.28 -1.58 -34.57
N ASP A 114 5.83 -0.47 -33.99
CA ASP A 114 6.52 0.18 -32.88
C ASP A 114 6.36 -0.62 -31.58
N ALA A 115 5.19 -1.16 -31.31
CA ALA A 115 4.99 -2.10 -30.21
C ALA A 115 5.91 -3.32 -30.33
N LYS A 116 6.08 -3.84 -31.55
CA LYS A 116 6.96 -4.99 -31.82
C LYS A 116 8.44 -4.64 -31.55
N LYS A 117 8.91 -3.45 -31.88
CA LYS A 117 10.29 -3.02 -31.58
C LYS A 117 10.56 -3.07 -30.09
N ILE A 118 9.62 -2.56 -29.27
CA ILE A 118 9.75 -2.58 -27.80
C ILE A 118 9.75 -4.04 -27.28
N THR A 119 8.81 -4.86 -27.75
CA THR A 119 8.73 -6.25 -27.27
C THR A 119 9.96 -7.07 -27.68
N ASP A 120 10.46 -6.92 -28.92
CA ASP A 120 11.66 -7.62 -29.37
C ASP A 120 12.91 -7.18 -28.58
N GLU A 121 13.03 -5.89 -28.22
CA GLU A 121 14.10 -5.37 -27.38
C GLU A 121 14.07 -5.98 -25.98
N PHE A 122 12.92 -5.96 -25.32
CA PHE A 122 12.73 -6.54 -23.99
C PHE A 122 12.95 -8.04 -23.95
N ASP A 123 12.47 -8.76 -24.98
CA ASP A 123 12.73 -10.20 -25.15
C ASP A 123 14.22 -10.50 -25.37
N GLY A 124 14.94 -9.58 -26.02
CA GLY A 124 16.39 -9.61 -26.13
C GLY A 124 17.06 -9.48 -24.76
N TYR A 125 16.66 -8.51 -23.96
CA TYR A 125 17.17 -8.29 -22.60
C TYR A 125 16.85 -9.48 -21.67
N ALA A 126 15.67 -10.08 -21.76
CA ALA A 126 15.35 -11.28 -20.99
C ALA A 126 16.31 -12.44 -21.32
N LYS A 127 16.67 -12.62 -22.59
CA LYS A 127 17.65 -13.64 -23.00
C LYS A 127 19.05 -13.32 -22.46
N GLU A 128 19.46 -12.05 -22.48
CA GLU A 128 20.77 -11.64 -21.91
C GLU A 128 20.85 -11.94 -20.41
N LEU A 129 19.80 -11.57 -19.65
CA LEU A 129 19.71 -11.87 -18.21
C LEU A 129 19.77 -13.37 -17.94
N ASN A 130 19.00 -14.16 -18.67
CA ASN A 130 18.99 -15.63 -18.53
C ASN A 130 20.33 -16.29 -18.95
N ASN A 131 21.17 -15.57 -19.69
CA ASN A 131 22.53 -15.97 -20.04
C ASN A 131 23.60 -15.42 -19.10
N GLY A 132 23.22 -14.76 -18.01
CA GLY A 132 24.11 -14.30 -16.94
C GLY A 132 24.58 -12.86 -17.03
N THR A 133 24.04 -12.04 -17.95
CA THR A 133 24.22 -10.57 -17.91
C THR A 133 23.57 -10.03 -16.64
N SER A 134 24.19 -9.05 -15.96
CA SER A 134 23.60 -8.46 -14.76
C SER A 134 22.36 -7.60 -15.11
N PHE A 135 21.43 -7.49 -14.17
CA PHE A 135 20.25 -6.63 -14.34
C PHE A 135 20.67 -5.16 -14.53
N ASP A 136 21.67 -4.70 -13.79
CA ASP A 136 22.17 -3.32 -13.88
C ASP A 136 22.80 -3.01 -15.24
N ASP A 137 23.51 -3.98 -15.86
CA ASP A 137 24.02 -3.81 -17.23
C ASP A 137 22.89 -3.67 -18.25
N VAL A 138 21.82 -4.46 -18.11
CA VAL A 138 20.64 -4.35 -18.96
C VAL A 138 19.93 -3.01 -18.76
N VAL A 139 19.76 -2.56 -17.54
CA VAL A 139 19.21 -1.23 -17.23
C VAL A 139 20.04 -0.13 -17.89
N ASN A 140 21.38 -0.19 -17.79
CA ASN A 140 22.26 0.78 -18.42
C ASN A 140 22.17 0.79 -19.96
N LYS A 141 22.02 -0.39 -20.58
CA LYS A 141 21.78 -0.50 -22.04
C LYS A 141 20.46 0.15 -22.40
N TYR A 142 19.39 -0.16 -21.67
CA TYR A 142 18.05 0.41 -21.91
C TYR A 142 18.05 1.93 -21.73
N LYS A 143 18.70 2.44 -20.68
CA LYS A 143 18.89 3.90 -20.46
C LYS A 143 19.57 4.56 -21.63
N THR A 144 20.66 3.99 -22.11
CA THR A 144 21.45 4.53 -23.21
C THR A 144 20.66 4.54 -24.52
N ALA A 145 20.01 3.42 -24.84
CA ALA A 145 19.21 3.27 -26.07
C ALA A 145 18.04 4.27 -26.13
N ASN A 146 17.44 4.57 -24.95
CA ASN A 146 16.28 5.44 -24.85
C ASN A 146 16.61 6.88 -24.36
N SER A 147 17.91 7.22 -24.23
CA SER A 147 18.38 8.53 -23.77
C SER A 147 17.77 8.98 -22.44
N LEU A 148 17.58 8.02 -21.50
CA LEU A 148 17.00 8.30 -20.20
C LEU A 148 18.07 8.84 -19.24
N THR A 149 17.71 9.86 -18.45
CA THR A 149 18.58 10.44 -17.41
C THR A 149 18.40 9.71 -16.08
N ASP A 150 17.18 9.36 -15.75
CA ASP A 150 16.82 8.73 -14.49
C ASP A 150 16.88 7.19 -14.58
N ASP A 151 16.93 6.54 -13.43
CA ASP A 151 16.88 5.09 -13.36
C ASP A 151 15.45 4.60 -13.66
N PRO A 152 15.24 3.85 -14.75
CA PRO A 152 13.92 3.31 -15.11
C PRO A 152 13.54 2.06 -14.34
N SER A 153 14.43 1.53 -13.50
CA SER A 153 14.21 0.28 -12.81
C SER A 153 13.40 0.45 -11.51
N THR A 154 12.74 -0.61 -11.13
CA THR A 154 12.13 -0.77 -9.81
C THR A 154 12.60 -2.08 -9.22
N SER A 155 12.91 -2.08 -7.94
CA SER A 155 13.28 -3.28 -7.17
C SER A 155 12.51 -3.35 -5.87
N ALA A 156 12.11 -4.55 -5.47
CA ALA A 156 11.46 -4.79 -4.18
C ALA A 156 11.68 -6.21 -3.70
N VAL A 157 11.65 -6.35 -2.37
CA VAL A 157 11.54 -7.64 -1.67
C VAL A 157 10.28 -7.56 -0.83
N GLU A 158 9.23 -8.26 -1.24
CA GLU A 158 7.92 -8.16 -0.60
C GLU A 158 7.12 -9.46 -0.67
N ASN A 159 6.11 -9.56 0.18
CA ASN A 159 5.15 -10.64 0.14
C ASN A 159 4.13 -10.39 -0.98
N LEU A 160 4.15 -11.22 -2.02
CA LEU A 160 3.29 -11.06 -3.19
C LEU A 160 1.79 -11.10 -2.87
N LYS A 161 1.38 -11.73 -1.76
CA LYS A 161 -0.03 -11.78 -1.35
C LYS A 161 -0.56 -10.41 -0.94
N SER A 162 0.30 -9.57 -0.35
CA SER A 162 -0.02 -8.20 0.09
C SER A 162 0.53 -7.12 -0.84
N SER A 163 1.24 -7.50 -1.92
CA SER A 163 1.81 -6.59 -2.90
C SER A 163 0.73 -5.85 -3.70
N SER A 164 1.02 -4.62 -4.09
CA SER A 164 0.21 -3.81 -5.00
C SER A 164 0.43 -4.13 -6.49
N LEU A 165 1.31 -5.07 -6.81
CA LEU A 165 1.51 -5.52 -8.19
C LEU A 165 0.23 -6.05 -8.82
N GLY A 166 0.08 -5.85 -10.13
CA GLY A 166 -1.00 -6.48 -10.92
C GLY A 166 -0.92 -8.02 -10.89
N ASP A 167 -2.05 -8.67 -11.05
CA ASP A 167 -2.16 -10.13 -10.93
C ASP A 167 -1.31 -10.88 -11.97
N GLU A 168 -1.14 -10.31 -13.17
CA GLU A 168 -0.30 -10.88 -14.22
C GLU A 168 1.18 -10.95 -13.77
N LEU A 169 1.67 -9.89 -13.11
CA LEU A 169 3.05 -9.85 -12.60
C LEU A 169 3.23 -10.79 -11.41
N LYS A 170 2.26 -10.82 -10.47
CA LYS A 170 2.28 -11.76 -9.35
C LYS A 170 2.32 -13.21 -9.81
N THR A 171 1.47 -13.55 -10.79
CA THR A 171 1.43 -14.90 -11.38
C THR A 171 2.76 -15.25 -12.03
N ALA A 172 3.31 -14.34 -12.84
CA ALA A 172 4.59 -14.59 -13.51
C ALA A 172 5.72 -14.78 -12.49
N LEU A 173 5.83 -13.92 -11.48
CA LEU A 173 6.84 -14.03 -10.41
C LEU A 173 6.68 -15.33 -9.58
N GLY A 174 5.43 -15.77 -9.35
CA GLY A 174 5.14 -17.04 -8.67
C GLY A 174 5.63 -18.26 -9.42
N GLU A 175 5.59 -18.24 -10.76
CA GLU A 175 6.03 -19.32 -11.63
C GLU A 175 7.55 -19.34 -11.90
N MET A 176 8.21 -18.18 -11.76
CA MET A 176 9.63 -18.01 -12.05
C MET A 176 10.53 -18.67 -11.01
N LYS A 177 11.67 -19.17 -11.45
CA LYS A 177 12.77 -19.61 -10.58
C LYS A 177 13.63 -18.41 -10.17
N ALA A 178 14.42 -18.59 -9.12
CA ALA A 178 15.46 -17.64 -8.76
C ALA A 178 16.44 -17.41 -9.94
N ASN A 179 16.84 -16.16 -10.12
CA ASN A 179 17.73 -15.70 -11.19
C ASN A 179 17.17 -15.90 -12.62
N GLU A 180 15.86 -15.93 -12.76
CA GLU A 180 15.16 -16.01 -14.05
C GLU A 180 14.62 -14.64 -14.45
N ALA A 181 14.68 -14.35 -15.76
CA ALA A 181 14.06 -13.19 -16.37
C ALA A 181 12.95 -13.62 -17.34
N LYS A 182 11.86 -12.84 -17.34
CA LYS A 182 10.70 -13.08 -18.20
C LYS A 182 10.09 -11.74 -18.63
N THR A 183 9.52 -11.70 -19.82
CA THR A 183 8.71 -10.55 -20.24
C THR A 183 7.23 -10.81 -19.99
N VAL A 184 6.50 -9.77 -19.61
CA VAL A 184 5.06 -9.85 -19.29
C VAL A 184 4.35 -8.64 -19.88
N LYS A 185 3.30 -8.88 -20.66
CA LYS A 185 2.40 -7.82 -21.12
C LYS A 185 1.23 -7.70 -20.14
N VAL A 186 1.01 -6.49 -19.63
CA VAL A 186 -0.10 -6.16 -18.74
C VAL A 186 -1.02 -5.18 -19.43
N GLY A 187 -2.33 -5.42 -19.39
CA GLY A 187 -3.32 -4.58 -20.06
C GLY A 187 -3.39 -4.79 -21.57
N THR A 188 -4.27 -4.02 -22.23
CA THR A 188 -4.55 -4.11 -23.67
C THR A 188 -4.77 -2.73 -24.29
N GLY A 189 -4.55 -2.61 -25.61
CA GLY A 189 -4.80 -1.38 -26.36
C GLY A 189 -4.01 -0.20 -25.80
N ASN A 190 -4.71 0.88 -25.49
CA ASN A 190 -4.14 2.14 -24.99
C ASN A 190 -3.73 2.14 -23.52
N THR A 191 -3.77 1.02 -22.83
CA THR A 191 -3.29 0.85 -21.46
C THR A 191 -2.23 -0.26 -21.36
N ALA A 192 -1.80 -0.83 -22.48
CA ALA A 192 -0.87 -1.95 -22.49
C ALA A 192 0.53 -1.51 -22.09
N VAL A 193 1.13 -2.20 -21.13
CA VAL A 193 2.50 -2.01 -20.65
C VAL A 193 3.26 -3.32 -20.78
N TYR A 194 4.50 -3.25 -21.26
CA TYR A 194 5.38 -4.41 -21.38
C TYR A 194 6.45 -4.33 -20.29
N TYR A 195 6.57 -5.38 -19.52
CA TYR A 195 7.51 -5.50 -18.41
C TYR A 195 8.60 -6.50 -18.76
N LEU A 196 9.84 -6.18 -18.44
CA LEU A 196 10.92 -7.12 -18.24
C LEU A 196 11.09 -7.31 -16.75
N ILE A 197 10.74 -8.46 -16.23
CA ILE A 197 10.89 -8.81 -14.81
C ILE A 197 12.06 -9.78 -14.63
N TYR A 198 12.77 -9.61 -13.52
CA TYR A 198 13.85 -10.47 -13.07
C TYR A 198 13.57 -10.86 -11.63
N LYS A 199 13.51 -12.16 -11.36
CA LYS A 199 13.36 -12.69 -10.01
C LYS A 199 14.73 -12.99 -9.43
N GLY A 200 15.08 -12.32 -8.34
CA GLY A 200 16.33 -12.55 -7.61
C GLY A 200 16.29 -13.84 -6.79
N ASP A 201 17.39 -14.11 -6.10
CA ASP A 201 17.47 -15.21 -5.12
C ASP A 201 17.14 -14.67 -3.73
N ILE A 202 15.95 -14.94 -3.25
CA ILE A 202 15.46 -14.51 -1.93
C ILE A 202 16.39 -14.92 -0.78
N ASN A 203 17.18 -15.99 -0.95
CA ASN A 203 18.14 -16.41 0.07
C ASN A 203 19.26 -15.39 0.28
N SER A 204 19.59 -14.58 -0.72
CA SER A 204 20.59 -13.52 -0.61
C SER A 204 20.16 -12.38 0.30
N ASP A 205 18.85 -12.26 0.58
CA ASP A 205 18.28 -11.18 1.37
C ASP A 205 18.05 -11.55 2.84
N ILE A 206 18.33 -12.79 3.24
CA ILE A 206 18.11 -13.27 4.62
C ILE A 206 18.78 -12.34 5.64
N ASP A 207 20.05 -11.97 5.43
CA ASP A 207 20.80 -11.10 6.35
C ASP A 207 20.13 -9.73 6.51
N SER A 208 19.64 -9.17 5.41
CA SER A 208 19.01 -7.84 5.39
C SER A 208 17.59 -7.80 5.95
N TYR A 209 16.91 -8.95 6.01
CA TYR A 209 15.51 -9.02 6.44
C TYR A 209 15.33 -9.76 7.76
N VAL A 210 15.98 -10.91 7.94
CA VAL A 210 15.81 -11.74 9.13
C VAL A 210 16.68 -11.24 10.29
N TYR A 211 17.87 -10.74 10.00
CA TYR A 211 18.83 -10.28 11.03
C TYR A 211 18.87 -8.75 11.20
N ASP A 212 18.24 -7.97 10.30
CA ASP A 212 17.99 -6.56 10.56
C ASP A 212 16.79 -6.39 11.51
N SER A 213 17.00 -5.68 12.61
CA SER A 213 15.97 -5.55 13.66
C SER A 213 14.67 -4.90 13.19
N THR A 214 14.76 -3.95 12.25
CA THR A 214 13.57 -3.24 11.73
C THR A 214 12.77 -4.14 10.80
N GLN A 215 13.44 -4.84 9.88
CA GLN A 215 12.77 -5.74 8.95
C GLN A 215 12.26 -6.99 9.67
N ARG A 216 13.02 -7.53 10.61
CA ARG A 216 12.59 -8.64 11.46
C ARG A 216 11.28 -8.35 12.20
N ASN A 217 11.14 -7.13 12.75
CA ASN A 217 9.89 -6.73 13.42
C ASN A 217 8.69 -6.67 12.44
N LYS A 218 8.93 -6.24 11.20
CA LYS A 218 7.89 -6.29 10.16
C LYS A 218 7.51 -7.72 9.79
N LEU A 219 8.51 -8.59 9.62
CA LEU A 219 8.28 -10.02 9.38
C LEU A 219 7.49 -10.66 10.52
N LEU A 220 7.87 -10.38 11.78
CA LEU A 220 7.16 -10.87 12.95
C LEU A 220 5.69 -10.44 12.96
N ALA A 221 5.44 -9.17 12.66
CA ALA A 221 4.08 -8.65 12.57
C ALA A 221 3.30 -9.35 11.45
N ASP A 222 3.89 -9.55 10.27
CA ASP A 222 3.26 -10.23 9.14
C ASP A 222 2.95 -11.71 9.45
N MET A 223 3.88 -12.40 10.11
CA MET A 223 3.72 -13.80 10.53
C MET A 223 2.62 -14.01 11.56
N LYS A 224 2.46 -13.09 12.52
CA LYS A 224 1.69 -13.32 13.74
C LYS A 224 0.44 -12.45 13.87
N LYS A 225 0.18 -11.53 12.94
CA LYS A 225 -0.98 -10.60 12.99
C LYS A 225 -2.32 -11.32 13.20
N ASP A 226 -2.58 -12.38 12.43
CA ASP A 226 -3.87 -13.07 12.48
C ASP A 226 -4.01 -13.94 13.74
N GLU A 227 -2.92 -14.61 14.16
CA GLU A 227 -2.88 -15.37 15.41
C GLU A 227 -3.08 -14.43 16.61
N PHE A 228 -2.45 -13.26 16.57
CA PHE A 228 -2.57 -12.28 17.66
C PHE A 228 -3.94 -11.61 17.68
N ALA A 229 -4.50 -11.25 16.55
CA ALA A 229 -5.87 -10.73 16.46
C ALA A 229 -6.86 -11.70 17.09
N LYS A 230 -6.77 -12.98 16.71
CA LYS A 230 -7.60 -14.03 17.31
C LYS A 230 -7.37 -14.18 18.81
N TYR A 231 -6.13 -14.09 19.28
CA TYR A 231 -5.82 -14.14 20.72
C TYR A 231 -6.49 -12.99 21.48
N VAL A 232 -6.47 -11.78 20.95
CA VAL A 232 -7.12 -10.61 21.55
C VAL A 232 -8.63 -10.75 21.56
N ASP A 233 -9.22 -11.24 20.47
CA ASP A 233 -10.66 -11.51 20.38
C ASP A 233 -11.10 -12.59 21.38
N ASP A 234 -10.37 -13.70 21.46
CA ASP A 234 -10.64 -14.79 22.41
C ASP A 234 -10.54 -14.31 23.87
N LEU A 235 -9.60 -13.38 24.16
CA LEU A 235 -9.45 -12.75 25.47
C LEU A 235 -10.61 -11.82 25.77
N ALA A 236 -11.01 -11.00 24.82
CA ALA A 236 -12.14 -10.07 24.96
C ALA A 236 -13.47 -10.82 25.23
N GLN A 237 -13.70 -11.94 24.52
CA GLN A 237 -14.90 -12.77 24.72
C GLN A 237 -14.96 -13.45 26.09
N LYS A 238 -13.81 -13.71 26.71
CA LYS A 238 -13.72 -14.35 28.04
C LYS A 238 -13.73 -13.35 29.18
N THR A 239 -13.65 -12.05 28.87
CA THR A 239 -13.61 -11.00 29.88
C THR A 239 -15.02 -10.46 30.08
N ASP A 240 -15.53 -10.60 31.30
CA ASP A 240 -16.79 -9.97 31.67
C ASP A 240 -16.63 -8.44 31.69
N CYS A 241 -17.37 -7.76 30.83
CA CYS A 241 -17.43 -6.31 30.80
C CYS A 241 -18.78 -5.85 31.34
N GLU A 242 -18.76 -5.13 32.47
CA GLU A 242 -19.93 -4.38 32.92
C GLU A 242 -20.19 -3.23 31.95
N LYS A 243 -21.31 -3.27 31.26
CA LYS A 243 -21.77 -2.18 30.39
C LYS A 243 -22.60 -1.20 31.19
N ASN A 244 -22.15 0.07 31.27
CA ASN A 244 -23.01 1.12 31.80
C ASN A 244 -24.07 1.48 30.75
N GLN A 245 -25.19 0.75 30.75
CA GLN A 245 -26.24 0.88 29.76
C GLN A 245 -26.86 2.30 29.77
N SER A 246 -26.96 2.94 30.94
CA SER A 246 -27.51 4.30 31.03
C SER A 246 -26.64 5.35 30.32
N VAL A 247 -25.32 5.14 30.30
CA VAL A 247 -24.40 5.99 29.52
C VAL A 247 -24.49 5.67 28.04
N LEU A 248 -24.52 4.38 27.68
CA LEU A 248 -24.63 3.98 26.28
C LEU A 248 -25.92 4.48 25.62
N ASP A 249 -27.02 4.50 26.36
CA ASP A 249 -28.32 5.00 25.87
C ASP A 249 -28.31 6.52 25.61
N GLN A 250 -27.38 7.28 26.21
CA GLN A 250 -27.20 8.71 25.97
C GLN A 250 -26.38 8.98 24.69
N TYR A 251 -25.48 8.08 24.32
CA TYR A 251 -24.63 8.19 23.14
C TYR A 251 -25.18 7.37 22.00
N LYS A 252 -26.27 7.87 21.39
CA LYS A 252 -26.84 7.24 20.18
C LYS A 252 -25.99 7.59 18.98
N PRO A 253 -25.40 6.62 18.27
CA PRO A 253 -24.58 6.88 17.08
C PRO A 253 -25.28 7.76 16.04
N GLU A 254 -26.60 7.65 15.93
CA GLU A 254 -27.44 8.40 14.99
C GLU A 254 -27.41 9.92 15.25
N LEU A 255 -27.06 10.36 16.47
CA LEU A 255 -26.92 11.77 16.79
C LEU A 255 -25.61 12.38 16.33
N TYR A 256 -24.59 11.55 16.08
CA TYR A 256 -23.23 11.96 15.74
C TYR A 256 -22.83 11.64 14.31
N PHE A 257 -23.46 10.63 13.70
CA PHE A 257 -23.24 10.28 12.32
C PHE A 257 -24.39 10.76 11.45
N VAL A 258 -24.28 11.98 10.95
CA VAL A 258 -25.17 12.44 9.87
C VAL A 258 -24.82 11.61 8.64
N LYS A 259 -25.73 10.72 8.24
CA LYS A 259 -25.60 9.99 6.99
C LYS A 259 -25.45 11.04 5.87
N PRO A 260 -24.37 11.03 5.06
CA PRO A 260 -24.27 11.96 3.96
C PRO A 260 -25.50 11.77 3.07
N GLU A 261 -26.28 12.85 2.86
CA GLU A 261 -27.37 12.81 1.90
C GLU A 261 -26.77 12.40 0.57
N SER A 262 -27.26 11.29 0.02
CA SER A 262 -26.92 10.91 -1.33
C SER A 262 -27.35 12.07 -2.23
N SER A 263 -26.38 12.80 -2.77
CA SER A 263 -26.63 13.82 -3.78
C SER A 263 -27.15 13.12 -5.03
N SER A 264 -28.47 12.90 -5.07
CA SER A 264 -29.18 12.62 -6.29
C SER A 264 -29.13 13.91 -7.10
N ALA A 265 -28.15 14.03 -7.98
CA ALA A 265 -28.09 15.06 -8.99
C ALA A 265 -29.31 14.85 -9.90
N SER A 266 -30.40 15.50 -9.57
CA SER A 266 -31.52 15.71 -10.50
C SER A 266 -31.04 16.70 -11.54
N SER A 267 -30.59 16.20 -12.68
CA SER A 267 -30.46 16.99 -13.90
C SER A 267 -31.86 17.41 -14.37
N SER A 268 -32.34 18.55 -13.87
CA SER A 268 -33.50 19.22 -14.48
C SER A 268 -33.01 19.95 -15.73
N SER A 269 -33.19 19.32 -16.88
CA SER A 269 -33.12 19.99 -18.18
C SER A 269 -34.32 20.95 -18.29
N SER A 270 -34.09 22.23 -18.04
CA SER A 270 -35.05 23.28 -18.38
C SER A 270 -35.02 23.53 -19.89
N SER A 271 -35.92 22.92 -20.61
CA SER A 271 -36.22 23.29 -21.97
C SER A 271 -36.99 24.64 -21.97
N THR A 272 -36.31 25.71 -22.32
CA THR A 272 -36.91 26.99 -22.58
C THR A 272 -37.57 26.96 -23.96
N SER A 273 -38.87 26.76 -24.01
CA SER A 273 -39.66 26.97 -25.21
C SER A 273 -39.94 28.50 -25.36
N SER A 274 -39.30 29.11 -26.33
CA SER A 274 -39.60 30.45 -26.79
C SER A 274 -40.87 30.41 -27.64
N SER A 275 -42.00 30.90 -27.08
CA SER A 275 -43.20 31.22 -27.85
C SER A 275 -43.14 32.67 -28.33
N SER A 276 -42.96 32.82 -29.65
CA SER A 276 -43.19 34.07 -30.37
C SER A 276 -44.68 34.31 -30.48
N SER A 277 -45.17 35.40 -29.88
CA SER A 277 -46.51 35.95 -30.19
C SER A 277 -46.33 37.25 -30.98
N SER A 278 -46.66 37.16 -32.26
CA SER A 278 -46.97 38.30 -33.11
C SER A 278 -48.32 38.85 -32.76
N SER A 279 -48.48 40.12 -32.53
CA SER A 279 -49.76 40.84 -32.67
C SER A 279 -49.52 42.20 -33.31
N SER A 280 -50.15 42.31 -34.44
CA SER A 280 -50.42 43.52 -35.19
C SER A 280 -51.40 44.47 -34.44
N ASN A 281 -51.10 45.69 -34.36
CA ASN A 281 -51.75 46.88 -34.80
C ASN A 281 -51.03 48.11 -34.31
#